data_a8dfe90d6cda58ea1e99c3927ff107da
#
_entry.id   a8dfe90d6cda58ea1e99c3927ff107da
#
_cell.length_a   1.000
_cell.length_b   1.000
_cell.length_c   1.000
_cell.angle_alpha   90.00
_cell.angle_beta   90.00
_cell.angle_gamma   90.00
#
_symmetry.space_group_name_H-M   'P 1'
#
loop_
_entity.id
_entity.type
_entity.pdbx_description
1 polymer ?
#
loop_
_entity_poly.entity_id
_entity_poly.type
_entity_poly.pdbx_seq_one_letter_code
_entity_poly.pdbx_strand_id
1 'polypeptide(L)'
;MPFKSTVSAAAVLALGAGLAQAEGEKVVFGTNWLAQAEHGGFYQSVADGTYKADCGFDVEIIPGGPQVNNRALMLAGRMDFHMGGDLLQAFSAVEEGIPVVNVAAIFQKHPQVIVAHPGEAETWEDLKNLTLLIGDNGYQSYYQWMIKAHGFTAEQRQPYTFNPAPFLADKRVGMQGYLSSEPYLVTKEGGFEPNVFLIADAGYASYATTIETMAETIATNPEKVQCFVDASIKGWYNYLYNDSAAADALIMAANPEMTADKIAYAKDKMKAWGIVDSGDALEKGIGVMTDEMVGNFYKLMVDTGVVKDGIDWKASYTTQFVGKGVGMDLKPAN
;
A
#
# COMPACT_ATOMS: atom_id res chain seq x y z
N MET A 1 -91.64 -4.58 -6.56
CA MET A 1 -90.53 -4.95 -5.71
C MET A 1 -89.27 -4.98 -6.53
N PRO A 2 -88.33 -4.04 -6.35
CA PRO A 2 -87.07 -4.09 -7.18
C PRO A 2 -85.95 -4.78 -6.38
N PHE A 3 -85.26 -5.68 -7.03
CA PHE A 3 -84.07 -6.34 -6.59
C PHE A 3 -82.92 -5.36 -6.56
N LYS A 4 -82.24 -5.23 -5.41
CA LYS A 4 -80.97 -4.52 -5.28
C LYS A 4 -79.82 -5.49 -5.43
N SER A 5 -79.02 -5.37 -6.52
CA SER A 5 -77.78 -6.05 -6.70
C SER A 5 -76.64 -5.26 -6.03
N THR A 6 -76.03 -5.89 -5.05
CA THR A 6 -74.81 -5.42 -4.38
C THR A 6 -73.58 -5.87 -5.19
N VAL A 7 -72.83 -4.89 -5.73
CA VAL A 7 -71.50 -5.12 -6.35
C VAL A 7 -70.45 -5.03 -5.26
N SER A 8 -69.78 -6.11 -4.93
CA SER A 8 -68.59 -6.15 -4.06
C SER A 8 -67.35 -5.76 -4.85
N ALA A 9 -66.76 -4.66 -4.56
CA ALA A 9 -65.46 -4.25 -5.08
C ALA A 9 -64.35 -4.93 -4.25
N ALA A 10 -63.65 -5.87 -4.87
CA ALA A 10 -62.43 -6.45 -4.29
C ALA A 10 -61.23 -5.49 -4.54
N ALA A 11 -60.74 -4.88 -3.46
CA ALA A 11 -59.50 -4.09 -3.51
C ALA A 11 -58.30 -5.04 -3.52
N VAL A 12 -57.58 -5.07 -4.61
CA VAL A 12 -56.28 -5.73 -4.75
C VAL A 12 -55.23 -4.81 -4.14
N LEU A 13 -54.74 -5.11 -2.92
CA LEU A 13 -53.55 -4.49 -2.36
C LEU A 13 -52.34 -5.12 -3.06
N ALA A 14 -51.72 -4.39 -4.00
CA ALA A 14 -50.39 -4.69 -4.51
C ALA A 14 -49.37 -4.31 -3.44
N LEU A 15 -48.84 -5.30 -2.70
CA LEU A 15 -47.64 -5.12 -1.89
C LEU A 15 -46.44 -4.91 -2.85
N GLY A 16 -46.09 -3.66 -3.02
CA GLY A 16 -44.82 -3.27 -3.58
C GLY A 16 -43.72 -3.61 -2.57
N ALA A 17 -43.11 -4.79 -2.67
CA ALA A 17 -41.86 -5.08 -1.98
C ALA A 17 -40.77 -4.22 -2.66
N GLY A 18 -40.57 -3.02 -2.13
CA GLY A 18 -39.39 -2.23 -2.38
C GLY A 18 -38.21 -3.07 -1.86
N LEU A 19 -37.33 -3.51 -2.81
CA LEU A 19 -36.03 -4.01 -2.45
C LEU A 19 -35.29 -2.87 -1.77
N ALA A 20 -35.33 -2.83 -0.44
CA ALA A 20 -34.39 -2.05 0.33
C ALA A 20 -33.03 -2.64 -0.01
N GLN A 21 -32.26 -1.91 -0.81
CA GLN A 21 -30.86 -2.23 -1.07
C GLN A 21 -30.20 -2.10 0.30
N ALA A 22 -29.79 -3.22 0.89
CA ALA A 22 -29.11 -3.20 2.17
C ALA A 22 -27.88 -2.31 2.03
N GLU A 23 -27.79 -1.29 2.88
CA GLU A 23 -26.53 -0.52 3.00
C GLU A 23 -25.39 -1.52 3.26
N GLY A 24 -24.30 -1.40 2.51
CA GLY A 24 -23.14 -2.27 2.68
C GLY A 24 -22.51 -2.06 4.07
N GLU A 25 -21.82 -3.08 4.56
CA GLU A 25 -21.02 -2.92 5.77
C GLU A 25 -19.95 -1.84 5.53
N LYS A 26 -19.92 -0.80 6.35
CA LYS A 26 -18.91 0.24 6.25
C LYS A 26 -17.56 -0.33 6.69
N VAL A 27 -16.54 -0.22 5.83
CA VAL A 27 -15.16 -0.63 6.10
C VAL A 27 -14.25 0.57 5.88
N VAL A 28 -13.43 0.91 6.87
CA VAL A 28 -12.49 2.03 6.81
C VAL A 28 -11.08 1.50 6.61
N PHE A 29 -10.44 1.92 5.52
CA PHE A 29 -9.06 1.57 5.17
C PHE A 29 -8.18 2.82 5.16
N GLY A 30 -7.17 2.86 6.03
CA GLY A 30 -6.20 3.95 6.08
C GLY A 30 -4.96 3.65 5.25
N THR A 31 -4.53 4.55 4.38
CA THR A 31 -3.22 4.42 3.73
C THR A 31 -2.12 5.11 4.55
N ASN A 32 -0.86 4.76 4.33
CA ASN A 32 0.26 5.34 5.05
C ASN A 32 0.81 6.62 4.39
N TRP A 33 0.34 6.96 3.19
CA TRP A 33 0.78 8.11 2.41
C TRP A 33 -0.39 8.78 1.68
N LEU A 34 -0.12 9.93 1.06
CA LEU A 34 -1.06 10.63 0.19
C LEU A 34 -1.54 9.72 -0.95
N ALA A 35 -2.76 9.94 -1.44
CA ALA A 35 -3.31 9.16 -2.54
C ALA A 35 -2.40 9.27 -3.79
N GLN A 36 -2.04 8.13 -4.34
CA GLN A 36 -1.14 8.02 -5.49
C GLN A 36 -1.31 6.68 -6.21
N ALA A 37 -0.67 6.52 -7.38
CA ALA A 37 -0.80 5.31 -8.19
C ALA A 37 -0.37 4.03 -7.45
N GLU A 38 0.54 4.12 -6.50
CA GLU A 38 1.00 3.03 -5.64
C GLU A 38 -0.06 2.53 -4.64
N HIS A 39 -1.22 3.17 -4.60
CA HIS A 39 -2.42 2.73 -3.88
C HIS A 39 -3.54 2.29 -4.85
N GLY A 40 -3.26 2.31 -6.14
CA GLY A 40 -4.25 2.25 -7.21
C GLY A 40 -5.17 1.04 -7.17
N GLY A 41 -4.67 -0.15 -6.80
CA GLY A 41 -5.50 -1.34 -6.71
C GLY A 41 -6.62 -1.23 -5.67
N PHE A 42 -6.38 -0.54 -4.56
CA PHE A 42 -7.43 -0.30 -3.56
C PHE A 42 -8.49 0.68 -4.08
N TYR A 43 -8.05 1.77 -4.74
CA TYR A 43 -8.96 2.71 -5.40
C TYR A 43 -9.72 2.05 -6.56
N GLN A 44 -9.10 1.10 -7.27
CA GLN A 44 -9.76 0.33 -8.32
C GLN A 44 -10.93 -0.49 -7.78
N SER A 45 -10.73 -1.22 -6.67
CA SER A 45 -11.81 -2.01 -6.06
C SER A 45 -12.96 -1.16 -5.53
N VAL A 46 -12.69 0.09 -5.16
CA VAL A 46 -13.76 1.07 -4.86
C VAL A 46 -14.46 1.51 -6.15
N ALA A 47 -13.68 1.89 -7.17
CA ALA A 47 -14.19 2.48 -8.40
C ALA A 47 -15.03 1.52 -9.25
N ASP A 48 -14.60 0.25 -9.36
CA ASP A 48 -15.32 -0.78 -10.12
C ASP A 48 -16.37 -1.53 -9.29
N GLY A 49 -16.46 -1.21 -7.99
CA GLY A 49 -17.44 -1.80 -7.07
C GLY A 49 -17.11 -3.21 -6.61
N THR A 50 -15.88 -3.70 -6.80
CA THR A 50 -15.46 -5.06 -6.39
C THR A 50 -15.70 -5.32 -4.91
N TYR A 51 -15.33 -4.37 -4.02
CA TYR A 51 -15.62 -4.51 -2.58
C TYR A 51 -17.12 -4.67 -2.28
N LYS A 52 -17.95 -3.93 -3.00
CA LYS A 52 -19.41 -4.00 -2.83
C LYS A 52 -19.99 -5.30 -3.35
N ALA A 53 -19.56 -5.70 -4.57
CA ALA A 53 -20.11 -6.87 -5.24
C ALA A 53 -19.72 -8.18 -4.56
N ASP A 54 -18.45 -8.30 -4.16
CA ASP A 54 -17.92 -9.55 -3.62
C ASP A 54 -18.16 -9.69 -2.12
N CYS A 55 -18.08 -8.55 -1.38
CA CYS A 55 -18.06 -8.55 0.09
C CYS A 55 -19.28 -7.86 0.71
N GLY A 56 -20.05 -7.09 -0.06
CA GLY A 56 -21.08 -6.22 0.51
C GLY A 56 -20.50 -5.02 1.26
N PHE A 57 -19.22 -4.69 1.06
CA PHE A 57 -18.54 -3.60 1.76
C PHE A 57 -18.72 -2.25 1.06
N ASP A 58 -18.93 -1.22 1.87
CA ASP A 58 -18.81 0.18 1.49
C ASP A 58 -17.48 0.70 2.05
N VAL A 59 -16.43 0.66 1.21
CA VAL A 59 -15.06 0.95 1.63
C VAL A 59 -14.76 2.43 1.51
N GLU A 60 -14.38 3.04 2.64
CA GLU A 60 -13.85 4.40 2.69
C GLU A 60 -12.32 4.35 2.81
N ILE A 61 -11.60 4.92 1.83
CA ILE A 61 -10.15 5.05 1.88
C ILE A 61 -9.79 6.39 2.50
N ILE A 62 -9.04 6.38 3.61
CA ILE A 62 -8.53 7.58 4.28
C ILE A 62 -7.04 7.74 3.96
N PRO A 63 -6.65 8.72 3.13
CA PRO A 63 -5.25 8.96 2.81
C PRO A 63 -4.43 9.33 4.04
N GLY A 64 -3.20 8.82 4.08
CA GLY A 64 -2.17 9.25 5.02
C GLY A 64 -1.41 10.47 4.53
N GLY A 65 -0.17 10.59 4.98
CA GLY A 65 0.73 11.68 4.58
C GLY A 65 1.98 11.75 5.47
N PRO A 66 2.90 12.68 5.22
CA PRO A 66 4.19 12.76 5.91
C PRO A 66 4.13 12.83 7.43
N GLN A 67 3.04 13.35 7.99
CA GLN A 67 2.82 13.54 9.44
C GLN A 67 1.49 12.92 9.92
N VAL A 68 0.88 12.05 9.10
CA VAL A 68 -0.38 11.38 9.42
C VAL A 68 -0.08 9.96 9.89
N ASN A 69 -0.61 9.59 11.05
CA ASN A 69 -0.46 8.26 11.64
C ASN A 69 -1.82 7.52 11.64
N ASN A 70 -2.21 7.00 10.47
CA ASN A 70 -3.44 6.22 10.32
C ASN A 70 -3.38 4.89 11.08
N ARG A 71 -2.18 4.32 11.29
CA ARG A 71 -2.01 3.12 12.11
C ARG A 71 -2.50 3.35 13.55
N ALA A 72 -2.22 4.52 14.13
CA ALA A 72 -2.75 4.85 15.45
C ALA A 72 -4.29 4.92 15.48
N LEU A 73 -4.94 5.34 14.39
CA LEU A 73 -6.39 5.32 14.29
C LEU A 73 -6.94 3.89 14.19
N MET A 74 -6.25 2.97 13.53
CA MET A 74 -6.59 1.55 13.52
C MET A 74 -6.47 0.95 14.93
N LEU A 75 -5.39 1.23 15.64
CA LEU A 75 -5.20 0.80 17.03
C LEU A 75 -6.29 1.34 17.97
N ALA A 76 -6.84 2.51 17.66
CA ALA A 76 -7.97 3.11 18.40
C ALA A 76 -9.34 2.59 17.95
N GLY A 77 -9.41 1.58 17.07
CA GLY A 77 -10.65 1.00 16.56
C GLY A 77 -11.42 1.90 15.60
N ARG A 78 -10.76 2.88 14.98
CA ARG A 78 -11.38 3.82 14.03
C ARG A 78 -11.20 3.42 12.57
N MET A 79 -10.38 2.42 12.31
CA MET A 79 -10.14 1.82 11.00
C MET A 79 -10.13 0.31 11.15
N ASP A 80 -10.60 -0.39 10.12
CA ASP A 80 -10.63 -1.85 10.06
C ASP A 80 -9.29 -2.40 9.56
N PHE A 81 -8.72 -1.71 8.57
CA PHE A 81 -7.46 -2.07 7.92
C PHE A 81 -6.58 -0.85 7.74
N HIS A 82 -5.28 -1.10 7.67
CA HIS A 82 -4.28 -0.07 7.39
C HIS A 82 -3.27 -0.60 6.37
N MET A 83 -2.73 0.30 5.55
CA MET A 83 -1.62 0.00 4.66
C MET A 83 -0.30 0.21 5.38
N GLY A 84 0.37 -0.88 5.75
CA GLY A 84 1.71 -0.85 6.31
C GLY A 84 2.77 -0.48 5.27
N GLY A 85 3.89 0.07 5.73
CA GLY A 85 4.99 0.46 4.87
C GLY A 85 5.82 -0.73 4.41
N ASP A 86 6.38 -1.47 5.37
CA ASP A 86 7.23 -2.63 5.16
C ASP A 86 7.25 -3.58 6.37
N LEU A 87 8.01 -4.69 6.24
CA LEU A 87 8.11 -5.70 7.29
C LEU A 87 8.83 -5.22 8.55
N LEU A 88 9.74 -4.24 8.46
CA LEU A 88 10.44 -3.75 9.66
C LEU A 88 9.47 -3.10 10.64
N GLN A 89 8.49 -2.37 10.14
CA GLN A 89 7.43 -1.81 10.98
C GLN A 89 6.56 -2.90 11.64
N ALA A 90 6.37 -4.04 10.96
CA ALA A 90 5.67 -5.18 11.54
C ALA A 90 6.46 -5.82 12.68
N PHE A 91 7.79 -5.97 12.51
CA PHE A 91 8.65 -6.48 13.58
C PHE A 91 8.70 -5.53 14.78
N SER A 92 8.78 -4.22 14.54
CA SER A 92 8.72 -3.22 15.62
C SER A 92 7.42 -3.31 16.41
N ALA A 93 6.28 -3.55 15.74
CA ALA A 93 5.02 -3.76 16.43
C ALA A 93 5.04 -4.98 17.35
N VAL A 94 5.66 -6.08 16.92
CA VAL A 94 5.82 -7.29 17.77
C VAL A 94 6.72 -6.99 18.98
N GLU A 95 7.84 -6.27 18.78
CA GLU A 95 8.72 -5.86 19.89
C GLU A 95 7.99 -5.02 20.94
N GLU A 96 7.07 -4.17 20.50
CA GLU A 96 6.29 -3.27 21.35
C GLU A 96 5.02 -3.93 21.92
N GLY A 97 4.74 -5.20 21.55
CA GLY A 97 3.55 -5.93 21.98
C GLY A 97 2.26 -5.37 21.35
N ILE A 98 2.36 -4.68 20.22
CA ILE A 98 1.22 -4.14 19.47
C ILE A 98 0.61 -5.27 18.63
N PRO A 99 -0.68 -5.62 18.81
CA PRO A 99 -1.30 -6.79 18.19
C PRO A 99 -1.77 -6.51 16.73
N VAL A 100 -0.85 -6.05 15.89
CA VAL A 100 -1.06 -5.80 14.47
C VAL A 100 -0.42 -6.91 13.65
N VAL A 101 -1.14 -7.43 12.65
CA VAL A 101 -0.72 -8.55 11.81
C VAL A 101 -0.86 -8.17 10.35
N ASN A 102 0.18 -8.40 9.56
CA ASN A 102 0.12 -8.30 8.10
C ASN A 102 -0.61 -9.50 7.53
N VAL A 103 -1.61 -9.25 6.71
CA VAL A 103 -2.47 -10.29 6.09
C VAL A 103 -2.24 -10.43 4.59
N ALA A 104 -1.56 -9.48 3.96
CA ALA A 104 -1.10 -9.52 2.57
C ALA A 104 0.07 -8.58 2.35
N ALA A 105 0.90 -8.82 1.34
CA ALA A 105 1.96 -7.93 0.88
C ALA A 105 1.79 -7.62 -0.61
N ILE A 106 1.29 -6.45 -0.93
CA ILE A 106 1.01 -6.08 -2.33
C ILE A 106 2.31 -5.91 -3.11
N PHE A 107 3.29 -5.21 -2.56
CA PHE A 107 4.57 -5.01 -3.24
C PHE A 107 5.54 -6.14 -2.88
N GLN A 108 5.86 -6.92 -3.88
CA GLN A 108 6.81 -8.05 -3.79
C GLN A 108 8.26 -7.58 -3.77
N LYS A 109 8.52 -6.40 -4.33
CA LYS A 109 9.81 -5.70 -4.32
C LYS A 109 9.64 -4.31 -3.74
N HIS A 110 10.46 -3.94 -2.77
CA HIS A 110 10.38 -2.62 -2.13
C HIS A 110 10.81 -1.52 -3.11
N PRO A 111 9.93 -0.56 -3.45
CA PRO A 111 10.20 0.44 -4.48
C PRO A 111 10.95 1.68 -3.97
N GLN A 112 11.35 1.70 -2.68
CA GLN A 112 12.03 2.83 -2.08
C GLN A 112 13.37 3.10 -2.75
N VAL A 113 13.60 4.36 -3.09
CA VAL A 113 14.85 4.85 -3.65
C VAL A 113 15.38 6.03 -2.84
N ILE A 114 16.69 6.29 -2.97
CA ILE A 114 17.28 7.60 -2.75
C ILE A 114 17.60 8.16 -4.13
N VAL A 115 17.19 9.38 -4.40
CA VAL A 115 17.57 10.11 -5.62
C VAL A 115 18.65 11.14 -5.29
N ALA A 116 19.59 11.32 -6.21
CA ALA A 116 20.68 12.29 -6.09
C ALA A 116 20.90 13.03 -7.40
N HIS A 117 21.53 14.18 -7.34
CA HIS A 117 21.95 14.91 -8.53
C HIS A 117 23.07 14.17 -9.25
N PRO A 118 23.08 14.14 -10.61
CA PRO A 118 24.19 13.63 -11.39
C PRO A 118 25.50 14.34 -11.05
N GLY A 119 26.56 13.56 -10.87
CA GLY A 119 27.89 14.05 -10.50
C GLY A 119 28.13 14.25 -9.00
N GLU A 120 27.09 14.18 -8.15
CA GLU A 120 27.24 14.30 -6.69
C GLU A 120 27.25 12.94 -5.99
N ALA A 121 26.54 11.96 -6.53
CA ALA A 121 26.59 10.56 -6.09
C ALA A 121 26.44 9.64 -7.31
N GLU A 122 27.45 8.82 -7.58
CA GLU A 122 27.42 7.81 -8.65
C GLU A 122 27.32 6.39 -8.09
N THR A 123 27.60 6.23 -6.81
CA THR A 123 27.52 4.96 -6.09
C THR A 123 26.67 5.10 -4.81
N TRP A 124 26.23 3.97 -4.26
CA TRP A 124 25.54 3.93 -2.97
C TRP A 124 26.37 4.58 -1.85
N GLU A 125 27.69 4.38 -1.87
CA GLU A 125 28.61 4.92 -0.88
C GLU A 125 28.70 6.46 -0.93
N ASP A 126 28.55 7.06 -2.12
CA ASP A 126 28.64 8.51 -2.29
C ASP A 126 27.47 9.23 -1.60
N LEU A 127 26.33 8.56 -1.42
CA LEU A 127 25.17 9.10 -0.70
C LEU A 127 25.51 9.51 0.75
N LYS A 128 26.56 8.92 1.34
CA LYS A 128 27.04 9.27 2.69
C LYS A 128 27.59 10.69 2.80
N ASN A 129 27.90 11.32 1.67
CA ASN A 129 28.41 12.68 1.62
C ASN A 129 27.31 13.74 1.44
N LEU A 130 26.04 13.30 1.34
CA LEU A 130 24.90 14.17 1.09
C LEU A 130 24.07 14.36 2.36
N THR A 131 23.37 15.48 2.43
CA THR A 131 22.20 15.61 3.32
C THR A 131 21.04 14.86 2.68
N LEU A 132 20.29 14.07 3.45
CA LEU A 132 19.23 13.23 2.94
C LEU A 132 17.86 13.69 3.47
N LEU A 133 16.94 14.04 2.57
CA LEU A 133 15.54 14.32 2.92
C LEU A 133 14.81 13.00 3.12
N ILE A 134 14.51 12.66 4.36
CA ILE A 134 13.85 11.41 4.74
C ILE A 134 12.67 11.72 5.65
N GLY A 135 11.47 11.26 5.28
CA GLY A 135 10.25 11.38 6.11
C GLY A 135 10.35 10.55 7.38
N ASP A 136 9.48 10.82 8.36
CA ASP A 136 9.53 10.13 9.66
C ASP A 136 9.30 8.62 9.55
N ASN A 137 8.39 8.20 8.67
CA ASN A 137 8.15 6.78 8.41
C ASN A 137 9.41 6.07 7.88
N GLY A 138 10.06 6.64 6.86
CA GLY A 138 11.32 6.11 6.31
C GLY A 138 12.47 6.12 7.32
N TYR A 139 12.52 7.14 8.19
CA TYR A 139 13.52 7.22 9.25
C TYR A 139 13.37 6.08 10.29
N GLN A 140 12.14 5.75 10.65
CA GLN A 140 11.84 4.66 11.59
C GLN A 140 11.94 3.26 10.96
N SER A 141 12.15 3.17 9.65
CA SER A 141 12.19 1.94 8.88
C SER A 141 13.56 1.78 8.19
N TYR A 142 13.60 1.82 6.87
CA TYR A 142 14.81 1.52 6.09
C TYR A 142 16.03 2.40 6.44
N TYR A 143 15.83 3.61 6.94
CA TYR A 143 16.95 4.48 7.29
C TYR A 143 17.71 3.98 8.53
N GLN A 144 17.04 3.30 9.48
CA GLN A 144 17.71 2.62 10.60
C GLN A 144 18.65 1.53 10.08
N TRP A 145 18.22 0.78 9.07
CA TRP A 145 19.08 -0.20 8.40
C TRP A 145 20.23 0.49 7.66
N MET A 146 19.99 1.61 6.95
CA MET A 146 21.07 2.37 6.33
C MET A 146 22.13 2.82 7.36
N ILE A 147 21.70 3.28 8.54
CA ILE A 147 22.62 3.64 9.63
C ILE A 147 23.43 2.43 10.09
N LYS A 148 22.77 1.32 10.39
CA LYS A 148 23.40 0.15 11.02
C LYS A 148 24.23 -0.68 10.05
N ALA A 149 23.71 -0.93 8.84
CA ALA A 149 24.34 -1.81 7.85
C ALA A 149 25.35 -1.08 6.96
N HIS A 150 25.13 0.21 6.67
CA HIS A 150 25.89 0.95 5.67
C HIS A 150 26.65 2.17 6.24
N GLY A 151 26.51 2.47 7.55
CA GLY A 151 27.26 3.55 8.19
C GLY A 151 26.79 4.96 7.83
N PHE A 152 25.53 5.12 7.42
CA PHE A 152 24.88 6.43 7.39
C PHE A 152 24.70 6.97 8.80
N THR A 153 24.38 8.25 8.95
CA THR A 153 24.22 8.87 10.28
C THR A 153 22.88 9.56 10.42
N ALA A 154 22.43 9.74 11.67
CA ALA A 154 21.19 10.45 11.94
C ALA A 154 21.28 11.94 11.58
N GLU A 155 22.49 12.52 11.67
CA GLU A 155 22.78 13.94 11.37
C GLU A 155 22.66 14.28 9.89
N GLN A 156 22.82 13.28 8.98
CA GLN A 156 22.61 13.46 7.55
C GLN A 156 21.14 13.69 7.20
N ARG A 157 20.23 13.23 8.08
CA ARG A 157 18.80 13.29 7.81
C ARG A 157 18.25 14.68 8.05
N GLN A 158 17.47 15.19 7.07
CA GLN A 158 16.50 16.26 7.24
C GLN A 158 15.09 15.75 6.95
N PRO A 159 14.04 16.28 7.61
CA PRO A 159 12.68 15.85 7.37
C PRO A 159 12.24 16.10 5.92
N TYR A 160 11.71 15.07 5.28
CA TYR A 160 11.04 15.19 3.98
C TYR A 160 9.54 15.39 4.20
N THR A 161 9.02 16.49 3.66
CA THR A 161 7.61 16.90 3.81
C THR A 161 6.85 16.84 2.49
N PHE A 162 7.28 15.99 1.56
CA PHE A 162 6.74 15.88 0.19
C PHE A 162 6.98 17.16 -0.64
N ASN A 163 8.02 17.91 -0.31
CA ASN A 163 8.44 19.09 -1.07
C ASN A 163 9.84 18.84 -1.67
N PRO A 164 9.99 18.70 -2.99
CA PRO A 164 11.27 18.48 -3.64
C PRO A 164 12.13 19.74 -3.76
N ALA A 165 11.59 20.92 -3.48
CA ALA A 165 12.30 22.18 -3.69
C ALA A 165 13.69 22.27 -3.02
N PRO A 166 13.91 21.79 -1.78
CA PRO A 166 15.25 21.77 -1.20
C PRO A 166 16.24 20.90 -1.97
N PHE A 167 15.77 19.73 -2.46
CA PHE A 167 16.58 18.86 -3.31
C PHE A 167 16.91 19.55 -4.65
N LEU A 168 15.92 20.15 -5.31
CA LEU A 168 16.12 20.80 -6.59
C LEU A 168 17.06 22.03 -6.51
N ALA A 169 17.09 22.70 -5.35
CA ALA A 169 17.89 23.91 -5.14
C ALA A 169 19.35 23.64 -4.75
N ASP A 170 19.64 22.49 -4.12
CA ASP A 170 20.97 22.15 -3.62
C ASP A 170 21.39 20.75 -4.08
N LYS A 171 22.46 20.72 -4.88
CA LYS A 171 22.99 19.46 -5.44
C LYS A 171 23.55 18.52 -4.37
N ARG A 172 23.90 19.03 -3.19
CA ARG A 172 24.41 18.23 -2.08
C ARG A 172 23.31 17.63 -1.21
N VAL A 173 22.07 17.72 -1.67
CA VAL A 173 20.91 17.10 -1.03
C VAL A 173 20.50 15.89 -1.85
N GLY A 174 20.33 14.74 -1.19
CA GLY A 174 19.62 13.57 -1.73
C GLY A 174 18.21 13.52 -1.15
N MET A 175 17.31 12.80 -1.77
CA MET A 175 15.91 12.75 -1.37
C MET A 175 15.37 11.33 -1.45
N GLN A 176 14.61 10.92 -0.44
CA GLN A 176 13.82 9.69 -0.55
C GLN A 176 12.81 9.79 -1.69
N GLY A 177 12.40 8.66 -2.22
CA GLY A 177 11.31 8.56 -3.17
C GLY A 177 10.92 7.12 -3.45
N TYR A 178 9.86 6.96 -4.19
CA TYR A 178 9.55 5.69 -4.84
C TYR A 178 10.00 5.73 -6.29
N LEU A 179 10.51 4.60 -6.78
CA LEU A 179 10.98 4.44 -8.16
C LEU A 179 9.92 4.89 -9.19
N SER A 180 8.66 4.74 -8.84
CA SER A 180 7.49 5.08 -9.64
C SER A 180 7.03 6.54 -9.52
N SER A 181 7.65 7.37 -8.68
CA SER A 181 7.18 8.71 -8.35
C SER A 181 8.27 9.79 -8.51
N GLU A 182 9.19 9.89 -7.54
CA GLU A 182 10.13 11.02 -7.43
C GLU A 182 11.08 11.16 -8.62
N PRO A 183 11.60 10.12 -9.29
CA PRO A 183 12.43 10.32 -10.48
C PRO A 183 11.70 11.06 -11.59
N TYR A 184 10.39 10.77 -11.79
CA TYR A 184 9.56 11.50 -12.74
C TYR A 184 9.41 12.98 -12.34
N LEU A 185 9.14 13.25 -11.06
CA LEU A 185 9.00 14.60 -10.53
C LEU A 185 10.27 15.42 -10.76
N VAL A 186 11.43 14.84 -10.44
CA VAL A 186 12.74 15.50 -10.64
C VAL A 186 12.99 15.79 -12.10
N THR A 187 12.70 14.86 -13.01
CA THR A 187 12.88 15.08 -14.45
C THR A 187 11.97 16.18 -14.95
N LYS A 188 10.72 16.25 -14.49
CA LYS A 188 9.75 17.26 -14.93
C LYS A 188 10.00 18.64 -14.34
N GLU A 189 10.28 18.74 -13.05
CA GLU A 189 10.43 20.02 -12.34
C GLU A 189 11.88 20.50 -12.32
N GLY A 190 12.82 19.59 -12.20
CA GLY A 190 14.25 19.88 -12.16
C GLY A 190 14.89 20.00 -13.53
N GLY A 191 14.30 19.40 -14.58
CA GLY A 191 14.83 19.42 -15.94
C GLY A 191 16.08 18.56 -16.13
N PHE A 192 16.33 17.60 -15.25
CA PHE A 192 17.46 16.65 -15.34
C PHE A 192 17.02 15.24 -14.90
N GLU A 193 17.70 14.22 -15.40
CA GLU A 193 17.53 12.84 -14.94
C GLU A 193 18.34 12.64 -13.66
N PRO A 194 17.71 12.29 -12.52
CA PRO A 194 18.44 12.03 -11.29
C PRO A 194 19.15 10.67 -11.33
N ASN A 195 20.22 10.51 -10.56
CA ASN A 195 20.73 9.19 -10.21
C ASN A 195 19.79 8.56 -9.19
N VAL A 196 19.42 7.29 -9.42
CA VAL A 196 18.40 6.57 -8.64
C VAL A 196 19.03 5.34 -7.98
N PHE A 197 18.98 5.28 -6.66
CA PHE A 197 19.53 4.20 -5.86
C PHE A 197 18.40 3.43 -5.18
N LEU A 198 18.09 2.24 -5.70
CA LEU A 198 17.05 1.38 -5.12
C LEU A 198 17.60 0.70 -3.86
N ILE A 199 16.95 0.90 -2.71
CA ILE A 199 17.41 0.32 -1.45
C ILE A 199 17.37 -1.21 -1.46
N ALA A 200 16.46 -1.81 -2.22
CA ALA A 200 16.40 -3.26 -2.40
C ALA A 200 17.65 -3.81 -3.08
N ASP A 201 18.24 -3.08 -4.02
CA ASP A 201 19.49 -3.47 -4.70
C ASP A 201 20.72 -3.32 -3.77
N ALA A 202 20.62 -2.46 -2.76
CA ALA A 202 21.62 -2.34 -1.68
C ALA A 202 21.45 -3.40 -0.58
N GLY A 203 20.44 -4.27 -0.68
CA GLY A 203 20.22 -5.41 0.21
C GLY A 203 18.99 -5.29 1.12
N TYR A 204 18.20 -4.21 1.07
CA TYR A 204 16.95 -4.09 1.83
C TYR A 204 15.81 -4.84 1.14
N ALA A 205 15.91 -6.17 1.12
CA ALA A 205 14.94 -7.05 0.44
C ALA A 205 13.72 -7.29 1.34
N SER A 206 12.75 -6.38 1.30
CA SER A 206 11.50 -6.43 2.08
C SER A 206 10.27 -6.39 1.17
N TYR A 207 9.18 -7.03 1.63
CA TYR A 207 7.85 -6.70 1.14
C TYR A 207 7.49 -5.25 1.54
N ALA A 208 6.62 -4.61 0.75
CA ALA A 208 6.09 -3.30 1.05
C ALA A 208 4.60 -3.19 0.68
N THR A 209 3.98 -2.05 1.02
CA THR A 209 2.54 -1.83 0.78
C THR A 209 1.74 -3.04 1.26
N THR A 210 1.94 -3.38 2.56
CA THR A 210 1.25 -4.50 3.19
C THR A 210 -0.17 -4.10 3.60
N ILE A 211 -1.07 -5.07 3.67
CA ILE A 211 -2.37 -4.90 4.33
C ILE A 211 -2.22 -5.43 5.75
N GLU A 212 -2.49 -4.59 6.73
CA GLU A 212 -2.47 -4.97 8.14
C GLU A 212 -3.81 -4.74 8.82
N THR A 213 -4.10 -5.55 9.83
CA THR A 213 -5.27 -5.42 10.70
C THR A 213 -4.94 -5.90 12.10
N MET A 214 -5.90 -5.76 13.03
CA MET A 214 -5.74 -6.22 14.40
C MET A 214 -5.83 -7.75 14.50
N ALA A 215 -5.01 -8.36 15.34
CA ALA A 215 -5.10 -9.81 15.62
C ALA A 215 -6.51 -10.23 16.11
N GLU A 216 -7.20 -9.35 16.85
CA GLU A 216 -8.59 -9.55 17.27
C GLU A 216 -9.53 -9.66 16.07
N THR A 217 -9.38 -8.81 15.06
CA THR A 217 -10.20 -8.84 13.83
C THR A 217 -10.03 -10.18 13.11
N ILE A 218 -8.78 -10.69 13.02
CA ILE A 218 -8.51 -12.00 12.43
C ILE A 218 -9.19 -13.13 13.21
N ALA A 219 -9.17 -13.06 14.55
CA ALA A 219 -9.74 -14.09 15.40
C ALA A 219 -11.27 -14.09 15.42
N THR A 220 -11.90 -12.90 15.35
CA THR A 220 -13.35 -12.74 15.49
C THR A 220 -14.09 -12.67 14.17
N ASN A 221 -13.45 -12.19 13.09
CA ASN A 221 -14.08 -12.04 11.77
C ASN A 221 -13.10 -12.34 10.62
N PRO A 222 -12.58 -13.58 10.52
CA PRO A 222 -11.63 -13.95 9.47
C PRO A 222 -12.23 -13.85 8.07
N GLU A 223 -13.54 -14.01 7.90
CA GLU A 223 -14.22 -13.88 6.62
C GLU A 223 -14.17 -12.45 6.08
N LYS A 224 -14.34 -11.45 6.96
CA LYS A 224 -14.16 -10.03 6.60
C LYS A 224 -12.75 -9.78 6.09
N VAL A 225 -11.75 -10.31 6.80
CA VAL A 225 -10.34 -10.15 6.41
C VAL A 225 -10.08 -10.82 5.06
N GLN A 226 -10.55 -12.06 4.87
CA GLN A 226 -10.39 -12.77 3.60
C GLN A 226 -11.02 -12.00 2.45
N CYS A 227 -12.28 -11.56 2.63
CA CYS A 227 -12.98 -10.86 1.56
C CYS A 227 -12.31 -9.53 1.19
N PHE A 228 -11.88 -8.75 2.18
CA PHE A 228 -11.17 -7.49 1.93
C PHE A 228 -9.85 -7.72 1.18
N VAL A 229 -9.07 -8.74 1.57
CA VAL A 229 -7.82 -9.10 0.90
C VAL A 229 -8.08 -9.55 -0.54
N ASP A 230 -9.03 -10.46 -0.76
CA ASP A 230 -9.37 -10.99 -2.09
C ASP A 230 -9.84 -9.87 -3.04
N ALA A 231 -10.73 -9.01 -2.58
CA ALA A 231 -11.20 -7.87 -3.35
C ALA A 231 -10.08 -6.87 -3.66
N SER A 232 -9.18 -6.61 -2.70
CA SER A 232 -8.00 -5.77 -2.91
C SER A 232 -7.07 -6.36 -3.98
N ILE A 233 -6.81 -7.66 -3.94
CA ILE A 233 -5.97 -8.36 -4.94
C ILE A 233 -6.59 -8.24 -6.35
N LYS A 234 -7.90 -8.47 -6.50
CA LYS A 234 -8.60 -8.28 -7.78
C LYS A 234 -8.47 -6.85 -8.29
N GLY A 235 -8.62 -5.87 -7.40
CA GLY A 235 -8.41 -4.46 -7.74
C GLY A 235 -7.00 -4.18 -8.25
N TRP A 236 -5.98 -4.79 -7.67
CA TRP A 236 -4.61 -4.63 -8.16
C TRP A 236 -4.39 -5.25 -9.53
N TYR A 237 -4.96 -6.41 -9.84
CA TYR A 237 -4.92 -6.96 -11.20
C TYR A 237 -5.65 -6.05 -12.19
N ASN A 238 -6.86 -5.59 -11.86
CA ASN A 238 -7.61 -4.67 -12.70
C ASN A 238 -6.87 -3.35 -12.92
N TYR A 239 -6.29 -2.78 -11.87
CA TYR A 239 -5.56 -1.52 -11.95
C TYR A 239 -4.35 -1.57 -12.87
N LEU A 240 -3.58 -2.66 -12.80
CA LEU A 240 -2.35 -2.80 -13.57
C LEU A 240 -2.59 -3.23 -15.02
N TYR A 241 -3.63 -4.02 -15.28
CA TYR A 241 -3.78 -4.73 -16.56
C TYR A 241 -5.05 -4.39 -17.33
N ASN A 242 -6.02 -3.74 -16.70
CA ASN A 242 -7.31 -3.41 -17.30
C ASN A 242 -7.57 -1.88 -17.27
N ASP A 243 -8.81 -1.46 -17.51
CA ASP A 243 -9.18 -0.04 -17.45
C ASP A 243 -9.19 0.48 -16.03
N SER A 244 -8.37 1.48 -15.74
CA SER A 244 -8.23 2.12 -14.43
C SER A 244 -8.68 3.58 -14.39
N ALA A 245 -9.31 4.08 -15.45
CA ALA A 245 -9.64 5.51 -15.56
C ALA A 245 -10.47 6.04 -14.38
N ALA A 246 -11.41 5.22 -13.88
CA ALA A 246 -12.24 5.60 -12.73
C ALA A 246 -11.43 5.64 -11.41
N ALA A 247 -10.51 4.69 -11.21
CA ALA A 247 -9.61 4.68 -10.07
C ALA A 247 -8.62 5.87 -10.12
N ASP A 248 -8.05 6.14 -11.28
CA ASP A 248 -7.15 7.26 -11.51
C ASP A 248 -7.86 8.60 -11.19
N ALA A 249 -9.14 8.74 -11.56
CA ALA A 249 -9.95 9.92 -11.21
C ALA A 249 -10.16 10.06 -9.70
N LEU A 250 -10.41 8.97 -8.97
CA LEU A 250 -10.52 8.99 -7.50
C LEU A 250 -9.19 9.39 -6.84
N ILE A 251 -8.05 8.89 -7.33
CA ILE A 251 -6.72 9.25 -6.84
C ILE A 251 -6.47 10.75 -7.04
N MET A 252 -6.73 11.29 -8.24
CA MET A 252 -6.57 12.71 -8.54
C MET A 252 -7.50 13.59 -7.71
N ALA A 253 -8.72 13.13 -7.42
CA ALA A 253 -9.66 13.84 -6.55
C ALA A 253 -9.18 13.88 -5.08
N ALA A 254 -8.55 12.80 -4.61
CA ALA A 254 -8.03 12.70 -3.24
C ALA A 254 -6.67 13.40 -3.07
N ASN A 255 -5.91 13.58 -4.15
CA ASN A 255 -4.61 14.24 -4.15
C ASN A 255 -4.43 15.09 -5.42
N PRO A 256 -4.65 16.43 -5.33
CA PRO A 256 -4.51 17.34 -6.47
C PRO A 256 -3.10 17.42 -7.10
N GLU A 257 -2.06 16.95 -6.38
CA GLU A 257 -0.69 16.89 -6.92
C GLU A 257 -0.49 15.70 -7.90
N MET A 258 -1.44 14.78 -7.96
CA MET A 258 -1.43 13.68 -8.92
C MET A 258 -2.02 14.13 -10.25
N THR A 259 -1.33 13.77 -11.33
CA THR A 259 -1.77 14.03 -12.71
C THR A 259 -1.84 12.71 -13.49
N ALA A 260 -2.60 12.68 -14.58
CA ALA A 260 -2.76 11.47 -15.38
C ALA A 260 -1.44 10.92 -15.92
N ASP A 261 -0.48 11.78 -16.27
CA ASP A 261 0.84 11.38 -16.76
C ASP A 261 1.75 10.85 -15.62
N LYS A 262 1.67 11.39 -14.40
CA LYS A 262 2.32 10.80 -13.22
C LYS A 262 1.78 9.40 -12.94
N ILE A 263 0.46 9.22 -12.97
CA ILE A 263 -0.18 7.92 -12.73
C ILE A 263 0.23 6.91 -13.82
N ALA A 264 0.21 7.30 -15.09
CA ALA A 264 0.63 6.44 -16.20
C ALA A 264 2.10 6.01 -16.04
N TYR A 265 3.01 6.94 -15.75
CA TYR A 265 4.41 6.65 -15.46
C TYR A 265 4.56 5.64 -14.32
N ALA A 266 3.87 5.87 -13.21
CA ALA A 266 3.94 5.01 -12.03
C ALA A 266 3.47 3.58 -12.34
N LYS A 267 2.35 3.41 -13.05
CA LYS A 267 1.86 2.09 -13.48
C LYS A 267 2.87 1.36 -14.37
N ASP A 268 3.46 2.08 -15.33
CA ASP A 268 4.48 1.50 -16.22
C ASP A 268 5.72 1.06 -15.43
N LYS A 269 6.18 1.86 -14.47
CA LYS A 269 7.33 1.50 -13.62
C LYS A 269 7.00 0.32 -12.70
N MET A 270 5.84 0.29 -12.06
CA MET A 270 5.42 -0.84 -11.22
C MET A 270 5.42 -2.16 -12.00
N LYS A 271 4.95 -2.15 -13.25
CA LYS A 271 4.99 -3.32 -14.12
C LYS A 271 6.40 -3.67 -14.58
N ALA A 272 7.15 -2.70 -15.13
CA ALA A 272 8.45 -2.93 -15.73
C ALA A 272 9.50 -3.44 -14.71
N TRP A 273 9.38 -3.05 -13.45
CA TRP A 273 10.32 -3.43 -12.39
C TRP A 273 9.80 -4.57 -11.51
N GLY A 274 8.62 -5.12 -11.82
CA GLY A 274 8.03 -6.20 -11.05
C GLY A 274 7.76 -5.82 -9.59
N ILE A 275 7.28 -4.61 -9.34
CA ILE A 275 7.04 -4.15 -7.96
C ILE A 275 5.92 -4.96 -7.33
N VAL A 276 4.81 -5.17 -8.06
CA VAL A 276 3.60 -5.82 -7.56
C VAL A 276 3.52 -7.29 -7.95
N ASP A 277 3.73 -7.57 -9.23
CA ASP A 277 3.52 -8.88 -9.83
C ASP A 277 4.87 -9.48 -10.29
N SER A 278 5.59 -10.03 -9.34
CA SER A 278 6.89 -10.68 -9.54
C SER A 278 7.15 -11.74 -8.46
N GLY A 279 8.26 -12.48 -8.60
CA GLY A 279 8.64 -13.50 -7.63
C GLY A 279 7.52 -14.53 -7.40
N ASP A 280 7.23 -14.81 -6.14
CA ASP A 280 6.17 -15.75 -5.75
C ASP A 280 4.76 -15.36 -6.24
N ALA A 281 4.51 -14.06 -6.50
CA ALA A 281 3.21 -13.61 -6.99
C ALA A 281 2.88 -14.12 -8.40
N LEU A 282 3.88 -14.44 -9.21
CA LEU A 282 3.66 -15.01 -10.56
C LEU A 282 2.98 -16.38 -10.53
N GLU A 283 3.18 -17.14 -9.46
CA GLU A 283 2.62 -18.49 -9.30
C GLU A 283 1.45 -18.53 -8.30
N LYS A 284 1.51 -17.69 -7.26
CA LYS A 284 0.58 -17.74 -6.12
C LYS A 284 -0.42 -16.57 -6.09
N GLY A 285 -0.23 -15.56 -6.95
CA GLY A 285 -1.06 -14.35 -7.03
C GLY A 285 -0.51 -13.19 -6.20
N ILE A 286 -0.91 -11.97 -6.61
CA ILE A 286 -0.59 -10.72 -5.89
C ILE A 286 -1.00 -10.87 -4.42
N GLY A 287 -0.25 -10.22 -3.53
CA GLY A 287 -0.50 -10.22 -2.09
C GLY A 287 0.21 -11.31 -1.32
N VAL A 288 0.82 -12.29 -2.00
CA VAL A 288 1.47 -13.44 -1.37
C VAL A 288 2.60 -13.00 -0.43
N MET A 289 2.72 -13.71 0.70
CA MET A 289 3.87 -13.68 1.61
C MET A 289 4.36 -15.10 1.82
N THR A 290 5.67 -15.26 2.04
CA THR A 290 6.27 -16.55 2.35
C THR A 290 7.11 -16.46 3.62
N ASP A 291 7.14 -17.56 4.38
CA ASP A 291 7.97 -17.69 5.59
C ASP A 291 9.46 -17.51 5.26
N GLU A 292 9.87 -17.93 4.07
CA GLU A 292 11.24 -17.77 3.60
C GLU A 292 11.63 -16.30 3.46
N MET A 293 10.82 -15.51 2.73
CA MET A 293 11.12 -14.09 2.50
C MET A 293 11.07 -13.28 3.81
N VAL A 294 10.03 -13.49 4.63
CA VAL A 294 9.90 -12.80 5.93
C VAL A 294 11.02 -13.21 6.88
N GLY A 295 11.35 -14.50 6.95
CA GLY A 295 12.42 -14.99 7.80
C GLY A 295 13.81 -14.52 7.37
N ASN A 296 14.08 -14.45 6.08
CA ASN A 296 15.34 -13.93 5.55
C ASN A 296 15.49 -12.44 5.87
N PHE A 297 14.41 -11.66 5.73
CA PHE A 297 14.43 -10.26 6.08
C PHE A 297 14.58 -10.05 7.61
N TYR A 298 13.88 -10.84 8.43
CA TYR A 298 14.07 -10.80 9.87
C TYR A 298 15.53 -11.08 10.26
N LYS A 299 16.11 -12.15 9.70
CA LYS A 299 17.52 -12.47 9.93
C LYS A 299 18.45 -11.34 9.55
N LEU A 300 18.24 -10.71 8.40
CA LEU A 300 19.01 -9.54 7.94
C LEU A 300 18.93 -8.41 8.96
N MET A 301 17.74 -8.10 9.49
CA MET A 301 17.55 -7.03 10.48
C MET A 301 18.20 -7.35 11.83
N VAL A 302 18.20 -8.61 12.24
CA VAL A 302 18.93 -9.07 13.46
C VAL A 302 20.44 -9.00 13.24
N ASP A 303 20.95 -9.54 12.14
CA ASP A 303 22.39 -9.55 11.83
C ASP A 303 22.98 -8.13 11.75
N THR A 304 22.18 -7.15 11.33
CA THR A 304 22.57 -5.73 11.26
C THR A 304 22.28 -4.97 12.56
N GLY A 305 21.66 -5.60 13.55
CA GLY A 305 21.35 -4.99 14.84
C GLY A 305 20.22 -3.94 14.79
N VAL A 306 19.35 -4.00 13.79
CA VAL A 306 18.16 -3.13 13.66
C VAL A 306 17.01 -3.69 14.51
N VAL A 307 16.83 -5.00 14.49
CA VAL A 307 15.80 -5.73 15.26
C VAL A 307 16.50 -6.60 16.31
N LYS A 308 15.92 -6.73 17.49
CA LYS A 308 16.44 -7.64 18.52
C LYS A 308 16.27 -9.09 18.11
N ASP A 309 17.28 -9.90 18.43
CA ASP A 309 17.15 -11.35 18.28
C ASP A 309 16.13 -11.92 19.28
N GLY A 310 15.42 -12.95 18.84
CA GLY A 310 14.49 -13.71 19.68
C GLY A 310 13.09 -13.15 19.83
N ILE A 311 12.70 -12.13 19.05
CA ILE A 311 11.28 -11.72 18.96
C ILE A 311 10.49 -12.81 18.23
N ASP A 312 9.21 -12.95 18.55
CA ASP A 312 8.30 -13.82 17.77
C ASP A 312 7.89 -13.13 16.45
N TRP A 313 8.84 -13.05 15.51
CA TRP A 313 8.62 -12.41 14.22
C TRP A 313 7.47 -13.06 13.42
N LYS A 314 7.13 -14.32 13.71
CA LYS A 314 5.99 -15.00 13.08
C LYS A 314 4.64 -14.43 13.53
N ALA A 315 4.58 -13.75 14.66
CA ALA A 315 3.37 -13.03 15.07
C ALA A 315 3.11 -11.74 14.23
N SER A 316 4.10 -11.28 13.44
CA SER A 316 3.97 -10.05 12.63
C SER A 316 3.12 -10.23 11.36
N TYR A 317 2.86 -11.46 10.92
CA TYR A 317 2.13 -11.74 9.68
C TYR A 317 1.40 -13.07 9.73
N THR A 318 0.51 -13.29 8.77
CA THR A 318 -0.09 -14.60 8.49
C THR A 318 -0.26 -14.81 7.00
N THR A 319 -0.03 -16.05 6.53
CA THR A 319 -0.25 -16.46 5.14
C THR A 319 -1.67 -17.00 4.90
N GLN A 320 -2.53 -17.00 5.92
CA GLN A 320 -3.88 -17.59 5.89
C GLN A 320 -4.74 -17.06 4.76
N PHE A 321 -4.59 -15.77 4.40
CA PHE A 321 -5.49 -15.06 3.50
C PHE A 321 -4.96 -14.91 2.07
N VAL A 322 -3.73 -15.32 1.78
CA VAL A 322 -3.02 -15.09 0.51
C VAL A 322 -2.52 -16.40 -0.13
N GLY A 323 -1.93 -16.31 -1.32
CA GLY A 323 -1.37 -17.46 -2.01
C GLY A 323 -2.41 -18.42 -2.60
N LYS A 324 -3.61 -17.93 -2.89
CA LYS A 324 -4.77 -18.70 -3.39
C LYS A 324 -5.04 -18.50 -4.88
N GLY A 325 -4.18 -17.77 -5.59
CA GLY A 325 -4.35 -17.48 -7.01
C GLY A 325 -5.52 -16.55 -7.36
N VAL A 326 -6.04 -15.81 -6.37
CA VAL A 326 -7.18 -14.89 -6.54
C VAL A 326 -6.83 -13.85 -7.60
N GLY A 327 -7.73 -13.64 -8.58
CA GLY A 327 -7.61 -12.60 -9.60
C GLY A 327 -6.56 -12.86 -10.68
N MET A 328 -5.83 -13.97 -10.67
CA MET A 328 -4.82 -14.28 -11.70
C MET A 328 -5.42 -14.38 -13.11
N ASP A 329 -6.68 -14.75 -13.22
CA ASP A 329 -7.45 -14.80 -14.46
C ASP A 329 -7.80 -13.42 -15.04
N LEU A 330 -7.66 -12.35 -14.24
CA LEU A 330 -7.84 -10.97 -14.68
C LEU A 330 -6.62 -10.42 -15.42
N LYS A 331 -5.47 -11.09 -15.31
CA LYS A 331 -4.27 -10.75 -16.07
C LYS A 331 -4.41 -11.24 -17.50
N PRO A 332 -4.20 -10.37 -18.52
CA PRO A 332 -4.23 -10.80 -19.93
C PRO A 332 -3.26 -11.96 -20.16
N ALA A 333 -3.69 -12.94 -20.98
CA ALA A 333 -2.78 -13.98 -21.46
C ALA A 333 -1.67 -13.33 -22.30
N ASN A 334 -0.41 -13.67 -22.03
CA ASN A 334 0.75 -13.23 -22.80
C ASN A 334 0.72 -13.78 -24.22
#